data_e9fb2e0f42bea62d91b3a070a14d9ded
#
_entry.id   e9fb2e0f42bea62d91b3a070a14d9ded
#
_cell.length_a   1.000
_cell.length_b   1.000
_cell.length_c   1.000
_cell.angle_alpha   90.00
_cell.angle_beta   90.00
_cell.angle_gamma   90.00
#
_symmetry.space_group_name_H-M   'P 1'
#
loop_
_entity.id
_entity.type
_entity.pdbx_description
1 polymer ?
#
loop_
_entity_poly.entity_id
_entity_poly.type
_entity_poly.pdbx_seq_one_letter_code
_entity_poly.pdbx_strand_id
1 'polypeptide(L)'
;AVADEMVVEEAAVLNDAVIGAFDVNELSTGFDDGSDDAQLKRVQGNGLPTVESDEQASSSDQIQIRENLNETAFFYPQLTTDSTGVITLKFTLPESLTTWRFMGLAHTPDMCYGLLEGETVAKKDVMIQPNMPRFVREGDQAVLTARIFNTSDHAVSGKARLRLLNPEAETVVFESAQDFSLKEGATGSASFALPELGADVTPLICQVMAMGEGFSDGEQHYLPVLPSTERVTVTVPFTQIEPGKKTIDLAALLPADSKNQKLTFEYTNNPAWLMIQALPTVGKPSADDAISQAASYYANSIGKHILAQNPKAKTAFQLWQKETGDETSLMSSLEKNQELKDLMLSETPWVLDADHENEQKQRLADFFDENTMQQRLESATTKLKKLQRSDGSWSWWPEMPGSFYMTVAISEMLVRLNSLTDEQAETSSMLKGAFRFMGKEIVEEVNELKKWEKKGHKPGFPSFKCLQWLYLSTLDGRTLPADVQEANVYLLKLLKKEIKNQSIYEKAMTAVILAASHQAQENDRKKALEYVQSLKEYTVYREEMGRYCDTPRAGYSWY
;
A
#
# COMPACT_ATOMS: atom_id res chain seq x y z
N ALA A 1 9.21 33.19 20.12
CA ALA A 1 9.55 32.26 21.17
C ALA A 1 10.87 31.61 20.77
N VAL A 2 11.87 31.84 21.54
CA VAL A 2 13.24 31.42 21.31
C VAL A 2 13.37 29.95 21.71
N ALA A 3 13.89 29.12 20.80
CA ALA A 3 14.28 27.75 21.16
C ALA A 3 15.64 27.82 21.86
N ASP A 4 15.65 27.57 23.14
CA ASP A 4 16.84 27.90 23.94
C ASP A 4 17.81 26.74 24.15
N GLU A 5 17.44 25.46 24.03
CA GLU A 5 18.39 24.37 24.22
C GLU A 5 17.86 23.03 23.70
N MET A 6 18.67 22.31 22.95
CA MET A 6 18.41 20.93 22.61
C MET A 6 19.50 20.06 23.26
N VAL A 7 19.09 19.27 24.26
CA VAL A 7 19.98 18.32 24.95
C VAL A 7 19.76 16.94 24.34
N VAL A 8 20.82 16.37 23.78
CA VAL A 8 20.84 14.99 23.32
C VAL A 8 21.51 14.15 24.40
N GLU A 9 20.74 13.33 25.11
CA GLU A 9 21.26 12.47 26.18
C GLU A 9 21.23 11.02 25.70
N GLU A 10 22.36 10.38 25.69
CA GLU A 10 22.55 9.01 25.27
C GLU A 10 22.07 8.03 26.35
N ALA A 11 21.26 7.04 25.97
CA ALA A 11 21.02 5.88 26.83
C ALA A 11 22.11 4.84 26.52
N ALA A 12 23.14 4.84 27.35
CA ALA A 12 24.26 3.91 27.21
C ALA A 12 23.81 2.46 27.33
N VAL A 13 23.83 1.75 26.22
CA VAL A 13 24.10 0.31 26.20
C VAL A 13 24.98 0.04 25.00
N LEU A 14 26.27 -0.18 25.25
CA LEU A 14 27.29 -0.75 24.40
C LEU A 14 27.80 0.11 23.22
N ASN A 15 29.02 0.60 23.45
CA ASN A 15 30.04 1.16 22.58
C ASN A 15 30.07 2.69 22.44
N ASP A 16 30.95 3.26 23.24
CA ASP A 16 31.79 4.47 23.11
C ASP A 16 31.55 5.46 21.94
N ALA A 17 30.31 5.92 21.76
CA ALA A 17 30.07 7.11 20.98
C ALA A 17 29.45 8.19 21.87
N VAL A 18 30.23 9.19 22.26
CA VAL A 18 29.75 10.32 23.04
C VAL A 18 29.19 11.37 22.10
N ILE A 19 27.91 11.67 22.23
CA ILE A 19 27.28 12.79 21.54
C ILE A 19 27.21 13.96 22.52
N GLY A 20 27.83 15.08 22.14
CA GLY A 20 27.84 16.29 22.94
C GLY A 20 26.49 17.01 22.95
N ALA A 21 26.22 17.76 24.02
CA ALA A 21 25.07 18.68 24.06
C ALA A 21 25.33 19.87 23.14
N PHE A 22 24.32 20.26 22.36
CA PHE A 22 24.33 21.42 21.47
C PHE A 22 23.50 22.54 22.12
N ASP A 23 24.13 23.72 22.29
CA ASP A 23 23.45 24.91 22.78
C ASP A 23 22.94 25.76 21.60
N VAL A 24 21.64 25.96 21.55
CA VAL A 24 20.97 26.70 20.46
C VAL A 24 20.95 28.21 20.72
N ASN A 25 21.38 28.66 21.93
CA ASN A 25 21.40 30.09 22.29
C ASN A 25 22.39 30.93 21.48
N GLU A 26 23.42 30.34 20.85
CA GLU A 26 24.31 31.07 19.93
C GLU A 26 23.67 31.48 18.59
N LEU A 27 22.48 30.97 18.27
CA LEU A 27 21.76 31.30 17.05
C LEU A 27 20.89 32.57 17.13
N SER A 28 20.68 33.09 18.35
CA SER A 28 19.72 34.21 18.59
C SER A 28 20.31 35.62 18.48
N THR A 29 21.61 35.79 18.28
CA THR A 29 22.26 37.14 18.34
C THR A 29 22.56 37.75 16.96
N GLY A 30 21.82 37.43 15.91
CA GLY A 30 22.14 37.91 14.56
C GLY A 30 20.97 38.29 13.66
N PHE A 31 19.86 38.76 14.22
CA PHE A 31 18.82 39.38 13.39
C PHE A 31 18.93 40.91 13.47
N ASP A 32 19.63 41.46 12.51
CA ASP A 32 19.53 42.87 12.15
C ASP A 32 18.55 42.99 10.98
N ASP A 33 17.60 43.90 11.14
CA ASP A 33 16.51 44.12 10.22
C ASP A 33 17.03 44.86 8.97
N GLY A 34 17.07 44.16 7.84
CA GLY A 34 17.28 44.85 6.57
C GLY A 34 18.06 44.04 5.51
N SER A 35 17.32 43.60 4.50
CA SER A 35 17.73 43.23 3.14
C SER A 35 18.24 41.81 2.88
N ASP A 36 17.48 41.14 2.05
CA ASP A 36 17.82 40.12 1.03
C ASP A 36 19.26 39.58 1.01
N ASP A 37 19.52 38.55 1.76
CA ASP A 37 20.38 37.40 1.43
C ASP A 37 20.44 36.47 2.65
N ALA A 38 19.71 35.36 2.62
CA ALA A 38 19.77 34.32 3.64
C ALA A 38 21.08 33.55 3.51
N GLN A 39 22.13 34.04 4.17
CA GLN A 39 23.38 33.28 4.31
C GLN A 39 23.22 32.22 5.40
N LEU A 40 23.29 30.97 4.98
CA LEU A 40 23.45 29.79 5.86
C LEU A 40 24.70 29.93 6.71
N LYS A 41 24.54 30.20 8.01
CA LYS A 41 25.65 30.08 8.97
C LYS A 41 25.78 28.62 9.40
N ARG A 42 26.89 28.01 9.02
CA ARG A 42 27.31 26.68 9.46
C ARG A 42 27.94 26.85 10.86
N VAL A 43 27.31 26.25 11.88
CA VAL A 43 27.91 26.18 13.22
C VAL A 43 28.86 24.98 13.25
N GLN A 44 30.17 25.22 13.33
CA GLN A 44 31.17 24.20 13.62
C GLN A 44 31.27 24.08 15.16
N GLY A 45 30.85 22.93 15.67
CA GLY A 45 31.00 22.60 17.08
C GLY A 45 32.49 22.53 17.47
N ASN A 46 32.86 23.25 18.51
CA ASN A 46 34.19 23.16 19.12
C ASN A 46 34.29 21.85 19.92
N GLY A 47 35.35 21.11 19.60
CA GLY A 47 35.97 20.00 20.30
C GLY A 47 35.21 19.27 21.41
N LEU A 48 34.83 18.04 21.09
CA LEU A 48 34.28 17.05 22.01
C LEU A 48 35.28 16.72 23.17
N PRO A 49 34.81 16.56 24.41
CA PRO A 49 35.64 15.99 25.47
C PRO A 49 35.88 14.50 25.22
N THR A 50 37.14 14.08 25.25
CA THR A 50 37.52 12.68 25.30
C THR A 50 37.24 12.12 26.70
N VAL A 51 36.42 11.09 26.77
CA VAL A 51 36.21 10.30 27.99
C VAL A 51 37.17 9.11 27.96
N GLU A 52 38.01 9.02 28.95
CA GLU A 52 38.85 7.86 29.19
C GLU A 52 37.99 6.71 29.73
N SER A 53 38.03 5.58 29.02
CA SER A 53 37.35 4.35 29.41
C SER A 53 38.18 3.60 30.47
N ASP A 54 37.58 3.29 31.61
CA ASP A 54 38.13 2.33 32.57
C ASP A 54 38.00 0.90 31.99
N GLU A 55 39.12 0.36 31.49
CA GLU A 55 39.24 -1.04 31.13
C GLU A 55 39.18 -1.94 32.37
N GLN A 56 38.12 -2.71 32.51
CA GLN A 56 38.19 -3.97 33.24
C GLN A 56 38.03 -5.13 32.25
N ALA A 57 39.15 -5.64 31.77
CA ALA A 57 39.26 -6.86 31.01
C ALA A 57 38.75 -8.08 31.80
N SER A 58 37.65 -8.70 31.36
CA SER A 58 37.32 -10.08 31.69
C SER A 58 37.41 -10.93 30.44
N SER A 59 38.40 -11.83 30.46
CA SER A 59 38.68 -12.83 29.46
C SER A 59 37.50 -13.77 29.24
N SER A 60 36.91 -13.76 28.07
CA SER A 60 36.37 -14.96 27.38
C SER A 60 36.11 -14.62 25.92
N ASP A 61 36.42 -15.54 25.00
CA ASP A 61 36.39 -15.48 23.55
C ASP A 61 34.99 -15.13 22.94
N GLN A 62 34.34 -14.08 23.35
CA GLN A 62 33.14 -13.57 22.70
C GLN A 62 33.50 -12.44 21.77
N ILE A 63 33.62 -12.79 20.47
CA ILE A 63 33.77 -11.78 19.42
C ILE A 63 32.46 -11.01 19.33
N GLN A 64 32.55 -9.69 19.50
CA GLN A 64 31.41 -8.81 19.32
C GLN A 64 31.15 -8.63 17.83
N ILE A 65 30.07 -9.23 17.33
CA ILE A 65 29.65 -9.12 15.94
C ILE A 65 28.57 -8.05 15.87
N ARG A 66 28.75 -7.08 15.00
CA ARG A 66 27.78 -6.00 14.75
C ARG A 66 26.67 -6.50 13.82
N GLU A 67 25.42 -6.35 14.24
CA GLU A 67 24.24 -6.84 13.54
C GLU A 67 23.34 -5.69 13.08
N ASN A 68 23.23 -4.64 13.89
CA ASN A 68 22.43 -3.47 13.56
C ASN A 68 23.25 -2.46 12.75
N LEU A 69 23.33 -2.66 11.45
CA LEU A 69 24.10 -1.83 10.51
C LEU A 69 23.22 -0.79 9.79
N ASN A 70 22.12 -0.36 10.38
CA ASN A 70 21.24 0.64 9.79
C ASN A 70 21.98 1.97 9.57
N GLU A 71 21.67 2.63 8.45
CA GLU A 71 22.23 3.94 8.09
C GLU A 71 21.49 5.11 8.76
N THR A 72 20.31 4.86 9.32
CA THR A 72 19.48 5.85 10.02
C THR A 72 19.32 5.45 11.47
N ALA A 73 19.81 6.29 12.39
CA ALA A 73 19.66 6.05 13.82
C ALA A 73 18.24 6.36 14.29
N PHE A 74 17.66 7.45 13.81
CA PHE A 74 16.29 7.86 14.11
C PHE A 74 15.76 8.84 13.07
N PHE A 75 14.42 8.95 13.02
CA PHE A 75 13.73 9.98 12.26
C PHE A 75 12.48 10.41 13.05
N TYR A 76 12.51 11.61 13.60
CA TYR A 76 11.42 12.20 14.37
C TYR A 76 10.88 13.45 13.66
N PRO A 77 9.92 13.31 12.74
CA PRO A 77 9.44 14.44 11.93
C PRO A 77 8.47 15.37 12.66
N GLN A 78 7.98 14.98 13.85
CA GLN A 78 6.94 15.71 14.59
C GLN A 78 7.31 15.83 16.05
N LEU A 79 8.19 16.78 16.35
CA LEU A 79 8.59 17.10 17.72
C LEU A 79 8.05 18.48 18.10
N THR A 80 7.75 18.67 19.37
CA THR A 80 7.35 19.96 19.92
C THR A 80 8.20 20.26 21.14
N THR A 81 8.72 21.47 21.21
CA THR A 81 9.48 21.94 22.38
C THR A 81 8.58 22.00 23.63
N ASP A 82 9.18 21.83 24.78
CA ASP A 82 8.51 22.09 26.05
C ASP A 82 8.29 23.60 26.29
N SER A 83 7.76 23.97 27.46
CA SER A 83 7.49 25.38 27.84
C SER A 83 8.75 26.24 27.96
N THR A 84 9.95 25.64 28.01
CA THR A 84 11.25 26.32 28.09
C THR A 84 11.95 26.38 26.73
N GLY A 85 11.35 25.81 25.68
CA GLY A 85 11.91 25.77 24.34
C GLY A 85 12.85 24.57 24.10
N VAL A 86 12.90 23.59 25.02
CA VAL A 86 13.85 22.47 24.98
C VAL A 86 13.20 21.21 24.43
N ILE A 87 13.96 20.43 23.66
CA ILE A 87 13.65 19.06 23.24
C ILE A 87 14.80 18.17 23.69
N THR A 88 14.48 17.09 24.42
CA THR A 88 15.44 16.04 24.77
C THR A 88 15.19 14.81 23.91
N LEU A 89 16.18 14.36 23.15
CA LEU A 89 16.14 13.16 22.35
C LEU A 89 16.98 12.06 23.02
N LYS A 90 16.38 10.87 23.14
CA LYS A 90 17.08 9.65 23.55
C LYS A 90 16.99 8.63 22.42
N PHE A 91 18.13 8.15 21.98
CA PHE A 91 18.21 7.16 20.92
C PHE A 91 19.47 6.31 21.09
N THR A 92 19.47 5.14 20.46
CA THR A 92 20.65 4.28 20.38
C THR A 92 21.18 4.35 18.96
N LEU A 93 22.48 4.65 18.83
CA LEU A 93 23.13 4.58 17.53
C LEU A 93 23.20 3.13 17.05
N PRO A 94 22.96 2.87 15.77
CA PRO A 94 23.30 1.61 15.16
C PRO A 94 24.80 1.31 15.26
N GLU A 95 25.16 0.05 15.11
CA GLU A 95 26.55 -0.42 15.30
C GLU A 95 27.47 -0.16 14.08
N SER A 96 27.00 0.63 13.12
CA SER A 96 27.77 1.03 11.96
C SER A 96 28.93 1.95 12.34
N LEU A 97 30.16 1.54 12.01
CA LEU A 97 31.38 2.33 12.25
C LEU A 97 31.55 3.35 11.13
N THR A 98 31.00 4.54 11.32
CA THR A 98 30.91 5.59 10.31
C THR A 98 30.86 6.97 10.96
N THR A 99 30.86 8.01 10.13
CA THR A 99 30.54 9.37 10.59
C THR A 99 29.05 9.57 10.55
N TRP A 100 28.44 9.75 11.71
CA TRP A 100 27.03 10.04 11.87
C TRP A 100 26.78 11.53 11.73
N ARG A 101 25.80 11.93 10.94
CA ARG A 101 25.38 13.31 10.77
C ARG A 101 24.00 13.51 11.36
N PHE A 102 23.92 14.38 12.34
CA PHE A 102 22.66 14.85 12.88
C PHE A 102 22.16 16.05 12.06
N MET A 103 20.88 16.04 11.71
CA MET A 103 20.22 17.15 11.01
C MET A 103 18.90 17.46 11.71
N GLY A 104 18.75 18.69 12.20
CA GLY A 104 17.53 19.17 12.83
C GLY A 104 16.97 20.40 12.09
N LEU A 105 15.67 20.46 11.95
CA LEU A 105 14.93 21.61 11.46
C LEU A 105 13.95 22.05 12.55
N ALA A 106 14.11 23.24 13.08
CA ALA A 106 13.15 23.87 13.99
C ALA A 106 12.40 24.99 13.27
N HIS A 107 11.11 25.15 13.52
CA HIS A 107 10.33 26.27 12.99
C HIS A 107 9.23 26.68 13.97
N THR A 108 8.86 27.95 13.87
CA THR A 108 7.71 28.52 14.57
C THR A 108 6.46 28.51 13.71
N PRO A 109 5.26 28.69 14.29
CA PRO A 109 4.03 28.87 13.51
C PRO A 109 4.09 30.05 12.51
N ASP A 110 4.90 31.07 12.82
CA ASP A 110 5.10 32.25 11.98
C ASP A 110 6.16 32.05 10.88
N MET A 111 6.57 30.79 10.62
CA MET A 111 7.52 30.41 9.57
C MET A 111 8.97 30.89 9.80
N CYS A 112 9.32 31.35 10.99
CA CYS A 112 10.74 31.46 11.38
C CYS A 112 11.32 30.08 11.54
N TYR A 113 12.49 29.82 10.95
CA TYR A 113 13.12 28.50 11.02
C TYR A 113 14.61 28.58 11.32
N GLY A 114 15.14 27.51 11.87
CA GLY A 114 16.57 27.30 12.08
C GLY A 114 16.96 25.88 11.71
N LEU A 115 18.17 25.71 11.23
CA LEU A 115 18.79 24.43 10.91
C LEU A 115 19.89 24.13 11.93
N LEU A 116 19.93 22.89 12.39
CA LEU A 116 20.97 22.40 13.28
C LEU A 116 21.64 21.20 12.62
N GLU A 117 22.95 21.20 12.58
CA GLU A 117 23.75 20.10 12.05
C GLU A 117 24.86 19.75 13.06
N GLY A 118 25.11 18.46 13.21
CA GLY A 118 26.21 17.95 14.03
C GLY A 118 26.77 16.66 13.44
N GLU A 119 28.01 16.35 13.74
CA GLU A 119 28.65 15.12 13.28
C GLU A 119 29.37 14.45 14.47
N THR A 120 29.29 13.11 14.49
CA THR A 120 30.07 12.28 15.41
C THR A 120 30.64 11.07 14.69
N VAL A 121 31.78 10.57 15.10
CA VAL A 121 32.48 9.46 14.44
C VAL A 121 32.50 8.25 15.37
N ALA A 122 31.88 7.15 14.91
CA ALA A 122 32.02 5.85 15.55
C ALA A 122 33.15 5.05 14.86
N LYS A 123 34.16 4.65 15.61
CA LYS A 123 35.29 3.87 15.10
C LYS A 123 35.88 2.95 16.17
N LYS A 124 36.54 1.87 15.73
CA LYS A 124 37.40 1.00 16.54
C LYS A 124 38.84 1.09 16.04
N ASP A 125 39.81 0.69 16.85
CA ASP A 125 41.22 0.70 16.47
C ASP A 125 41.49 -0.24 15.28
N VAL A 126 40.83 -1.40 15.24
CA VAL A 126 40.83 -2.28 14.09
C VAL A 126 39.39 -2.55 13.67
N MET A 127 39.08 -2.28 12.43
CA MET A 127 37.72 -2.46 11.85
C MET A 127 37.77 -3.38 10.63
N ILE A 128 36.77 -4.23 10.46
CA ILE A 128 36.56 -4.98 9.23
C ILE A 128 35.26 -4.56 8.57
N GLN A 129 35.32 -4.32 7.26
CA GLN A 129 34.18 -3.94 6.45
C GLN A 129 34.12 -4.86 5.23
N PRO A 130 33.17 -5.81 5.18
CA PRO A 130 32.96 -6.64 4.01
C PRO A 130 32.31 -5.87 2.87
N ASN A 131 32.70 -6.19 1.66
CA ASN A 131 32.02 -5.74 0.45
C ASN A 131 30.96 -6.78 0.09
N MET A 132 29.79 -6.68 0.70
CA MET A 132 28.73 -7.66 0.53
C MET A 132 28.09 -7.54 -0.86
N PRO A 133 27.98 -8.66 -1.62
CA PRO A 133 27.11 -8.68 -2.79
C PRO A 133 25.65 -8.62 -2.32
N ARG A 134 24.77 -8.06 -3.15
CA ARG A 134 23.32 -8.04 -2.83
C ARG A 134 22.73 -9.45 -2.78
N PHE A 135 23.24 -10.37 -3.61
CA PHE A 135 22.91 -11.78 -3.65
C PHE A 135 24.00 -12.56 -4.37
N VAL A 136 23.95 -13.87 -4.29
CA VAL A 136 24.66 -14.82 -5.17
C VAL A 136 23.63 -15.77 -5.78
N ARG A 137 23.96 -16.38 -6.94
CA ARG A 137 23.10 -17.40 -7.52
C ARG A 137 23.64 -18.80 -7.25
N GLU A 138 22.76 -19.75 -7.25
CA GLU A 138 23.09 -21.17 -7.17
C GLU A 138 24.12 -21.55 -8.24
N GLY A 139 25.24 -22.14 -7.82
CA GLY A 139 26.35 -22.53 -8.70
C GLY A 139 27.34 -21.42 -9.03
N ASP A 140 27.16 -20.18 -8.52
CA ASP A 140 28.11 -19.11 -8.73
C ASP A 140 29.46 -19.39 -8.04
N GLN A 141 30.55 -19.03 -8.73
CA GLN A 141 31.89 -18.97 -8.16
C GLN A 141 32.18 -17.53 -7.73
N ALA A 142 31.75 -17.17 -6.54
CA ALA A 142 31.87 -15.81 -6.02
C ALA A 142 33.07 -15.67 -5.08
N VAL A 143 33.64 -14.48 -5.02
CA VAL A 143 34.70 -14.11 -4.07
C VAL A 143 34.21 -12.91 -3.24
N LEU A 144 34.08 -13.11 -1.94
CA LEU A 144 33.76 -12.04 -1.00
C LEU A 144 35.06 -11.39 -0.53
N THR A 145 35.15 -10.06 -0.65
CA THR A 145 36.29 -9.28 -0.18
C THR A 145 35.92 -8.45 1.04
N ALA A 146 36.82 -8.31 1.98
CA ALA A 146 36.64 -7.42 3.14
C ALA A 146 37.85 -6.50 3.27
N ARG A 147 37.62 -5.24 3.60
CA ARG A 147 38.66 -4.29 3.97
C ARG A 147 38.91 -4.36 5.46
N ILE A 148 40.17 -4.26 5.85
CA ILE A 148 40.59 -4.23 7.26
C ILE A 148 41.34 -2.92 7.45
N PHE A 149 40.87 -2.10 8.36
CA PHE A 149 41.45 -0.81 8.69
C PHE A 149 42.17 -0.92 10.04
N ASN A 150 43.42 -0.54 10.08
CA ASN A 150 44.14 -0.29 11.32
C ASN A 150 44.20 1.21 11.57
N THR A 151 43.41 1.72 12.51
CA THR A 151 43.41 3.15 12.90
C THR A 151 44.18 3.40 14.21
N SER A 152 44.83 2.35 14.75
CA SER A 152 45.68 2.46 15.94
C SER A 152 47.07 3.02 15.60
N ASP A 153 47.83 3.36 16.62
CA ASP A 153 49.17 3.90 16.55
C ASP A 153 50.29 2.84 16.49
N HIS A 154 49.91 1.56 16.27
CA HIS A 154 50.87 0.45 16.23
C HIS A 154 50.50 -0.54 15.13
N ALA A 155 51.45 -1.40 14.77
CA ALA A 155 51.23 -2.46 13.82
C ALA A 155 50.40 -3.60 14.44
N VAL A 156 49.42 -4.12 13.67
CA VAL A 156 48.53 -5.21 14.12
C VAL A 156 48.66 -6.41 13.23
N SER A 157 48.52 -7.60 13.79
CA SER A 157 48.46 -8.87 13.04
C SER A 157 47.34 -9.75 13.60
N GLY A 158 46.68 -10.48 12.73
CA GLY A 158 45.55 -11.28 13.18
C GLY A 158 44.99 -12.17 12.05
N LYS A 159 43.80 -12.68 12.28
CA LYS A 159 43.05 -13.51 11.34
C LYS A 159 41.75 -12.83 10.93
N ALA A 160 41.53 -12.74 9.65
CA ALA A 160 40.23 -12.46 9.07
C ALA A 160 39.49 -13.77 8.83
N ARG A 161 38.24 -13.88 9.27
CA ARG A 161 37.42 -15.10 9.17
C ARG A 161 36.10 -14.77 8.55
N LEU A 162 35.64 -15.62 7.63
CA LEU A 162 34.31 -15.60 7.09
C LEU A 162 33.58 -16.89 7.51
N ARG A 163 32.33 -16.76 7.95
CA ARG A 163 31.44 -17.88 8.25
C ARG A 163 30.10 -17.67 7.56
N LEU A 164 29.60 -18.71 6.93
CA LEU A 164 28.21 -18.77 6.45
C LEU A 164 27.44 -19.73 7.35
N LEU A 165 26.29 -19.29 7.85
CA LEU A 165 25.44 -20.10 8.72
C LEU A 165 24.04 -20.24 8.11
N ASN A 166 23.45 -21.40 8.38
CA ASN A 166 22.03 -21.61 8.17
C ASN A 166 21.25 -20.95 9.34
N PRO A 167 20.37 -19.97 9.09
CA PRO A 167 19.66 -19.28 10.16
C PRO A 167 18.66 -20.17 10.92
N GLU A 168 18.10 -21.21 10.26
CA GLU A 168 17.13 -22.10 10.90
C GLU A 168 17.78 -23.15 11.80
N ALA A 169 18.90 -23.72 11.33
CA ALA A 169 19.60 -24.79 12.03
C ALA A 169 20.74 -24.28 12.92
N GLU A 170 21.07 -23.01 12.87
CA GLU A 170 22.23 -22.36 13.53
C GLU A 170 23.55 -23.08 13.24
N THR A 171 23.66 -23.79 12.12
CA THR A 171 24.82 -24.59 11.74
C THR A 171 25.72 -23.84 10.77
N VAL A 172 27.04 -24.02 10.93
CA VAL A 172 28.03 -23.47 10.00
C VAL A 172 28.00 -24.26 8.71
N VAL A 173 27.63 -23.60 7.60
CA VAL A 173 27.63 -24.19 6.25
C VAL A 173 29.02 -24.10 5.62
N PHE A 174 29.73 -23.01 5.88
CA PHE A 174 31.06 -22.75 5.34
C PHE A 174 31.87 -21.86 6.28
N GLU A 175 33.16 -22.12 6.37
CA GLU A 175 34.10 -21.27 7.12
C GLU A 175 35.42 -21.18 6.35
N SER A 176 36.01 -19.98 6.31
CA SER A 176 37.31 -19.69 5.72
C SER A 176 38.03 -18.63 6.55
N ALA A 177 39.35 -18.74 6.63
CA ALA A 177 40.17 -17.80 7.38
C ALA A 177 41.43 -17.43 6.61
N GLN A 178 41.93 -16.21 6.80
CA GLN A 178 43.12 -15.67 6.17
C GLN A 178 43.90 -14.84 7.20
N ASP A 179 45.22 -15.00 7.28
CA ASP A 179 46.05 -14.17 8.12
C ASP A 179 46.27 -12.78 7.50
N PHE A 180 46.35 -11.76 8.32
CA PHE A 180 46.70 -10.41 7.89
C PHE A 180 47.71 -9.76 8.83
N SER A 181 48.47 -8.81 8.32
CA SER A 181 49.36 -7.95 9.08
C SER A 181 49.38 -6.55 8.48
N LEU A 182 49.09 -5.55 9.29
CA LEU A 182 48.95 -4.16 8.88
C LEU A 182 49.85 -3.26 9.74
N LYS A 183 50.51 -2.33 9.11
CA LYS A 183 51.23 -1.25 9.79
C LYS A 183 50.22 -0.26 10.41
N GLU A 184 50.72 0.58 11.32
CA GLU A 184 50.02 1.75 11.84
C GLU A 184 49.34 2.54 10.70
N GLY A 185 48.06 2.88 10.87
CA GLY A 185 47.25 3.65 9.91
C GLY A 185 47.03 2.99 8.56
N ALA A 186 47.42 1.72 8.37
CA ALA A 186 47.32 1.03 7.10
C ALA A 186 45.97 0.34 6.91
N THR A 187 45.57 0.21 5.63
CA THR A 187 44.42 -0.58 5.21
C THR A 187 44.86 -1.82 4.44
N GLY A 188 44.29 -2.95 4.73
CA GLY A 188 44.48 -4.21 4.01
C GLY A 188 43.16 -4.78 3.48
N SER A 189 43.27 -5.94 2.83
CA SER A 189 42.10 -6.68 2.36
C SER A 189 42.24 -8.17 2.60
N ALA A 190 41.16 -8.83 2.91
CA ALA A 190 40.99 -10.28 2.91
C ALA A 190 40.04 -10.70 1.79
N SER A 191 40.28 -11.87 1.17
CA SER A 191 39.47 -12.37 0.07
C SER A 191 39.10 -13.82 0.33
N PHE A 192 37.81 -14.12 0.28
CA PHE A 192 37.26 -15.43 0.57
C PHE A 192 36.56 -15.97 -0.66
N ALA A 193 37.07 -17.05 -1.24
CA ALA A 193 36.35 -17.78 -2.28
C ALA A 193 35.19 -18.54 -1.63
N LEU A 194 33.97 -18.25 -2.06
CA LEU A 194 32.78 -18.94 -1.59
C LEU A 194 32.66 -20.31 -2.25
N PRO A 195 32.16 -21.34 -1.56
CA PRO A 195 31.84 -22.62 -2.19
C PRO A 195 30.66 -22.43 -3.16
N GLU A 196 30.39 -23.43 -3.97
CA GLU A 196 29.13 -23.54 -4.69
C GLU A 196 28.00 -23.67 -3.66
N LEU A 197 27.10 -22.69 -3.68
CA LEU A 197 25.96 -22.63 -2.77
C LEU A 197 24.71 -23.13 -3.49
N GLY A 198 23.89 -23.91 -2.79
CA GLY A 198 22.54 -24.29 -3.24
C GLY A 198 21.49 -23.28 -2.74
N ALA A 199 20.37 -23.19 -3.45
CA ALA A 199 19.25 -22.33 -3.08
C ALA A 199 18.31 -22.96 -2.04
N ASP A 200 18.66 -24.13 -1.48
CA ASP A 200 17.82 -24.86 -0.51
C ASP A 200 17.71 -24.12 0.82
N VAL A 201 18.72 -23.31 1.16
CA VAL A 201 18.78 -22.51 2.38
C VAL A 201 19.07 -21.08 2.01
N THR A 202 18.07 -20.24 2.13
CA THR A 202 18.20 -18.83 1.81
C THR A 202 17.27 -17.97 2.70
N PRO A 203 17.73 -16.78 3.20
CA PRO A 203 19.09 -16.26 3.10
C PRO A 203 20.05 -16.96 4.07
N LEU A 204 21.34 -17.02 3.71
CA LEU A 204 22.39 -17.41 4.65
C LEU A 204 22.77 -16.22 5.53
N ILE A 205 23.20 -16.48 6.76
CA ILE A 205 23.86 -15.47 7.60
C ILE A 205 25.34 -15.49 7.24
N CYS A 206 25.89 -14.34 6.83
CA CYS A 206 27.29 -14.15 6.52
C CYS A 206 27.95 -13.30 7.63
N GLN A 207 28.85 -13.90 8.38
CA GLN A 207 29.65 -13.23 9.42
C GLN A 207 31.07 -13.06 8.91
N VAL A 208 31.56 -11.84 8.92
CA VAL A 208 32.94 -11.51 8.54
C VAL A 208 33.63 -10.83 9.73
N MET A 209 34.72 -11.41 10.20
CA MET A 209 35.35 -11.03 11.47
C MET A 209 36.85 -10.81 11.27
N ALA A 210 37.43 -9.84 11.99
CA ALA A 210 38.86 -9.68 12.17
C ALA A 210 39.19 -9.81 13.66
N MET A 211 40.18 -10.61 13.99
CA MET A 211 40.57 -10.87 15.38
C MET A 211 42.09 -11.00 15.50
N GLY A 212 42.62 -10.49 16.57
CA GLY A 212 44.04 -10.55 16.93
C GLY A 212 44.23 -10.27 18.42
N GLU A 213 45.49 -10.10 18.85
CA GLU A 213 45.77 -9.79 20.23
C GLU A 213 45.29 -8.38 20.57
N GLY A 214 44.36 -8.28 21.55
CA GLY A 214 43.81 -7.01 22.00
C GLY A 214 42.73 -6.37 21.15
N PHE A 215 42.29 -7.00 20.06
CA PHE A 215 41.20 -6.46 19.25
C PHE A 215 40.31 -7.55 18.65
N SER A 216 39.04 -7.23 18.46
CA SER A 216 38.12 -7.99 17.65
C SER A 216 37.06 -7.06 17.04
N ASP A 217 36.69 -7.32 15.81
CA ASP A 217 35.56 -6.67 15.13
C ASP A 217 34.92 -7.64 14.15
N GLY A 218 33.63 -7.48 13.89
CA GLY A 218 32.92 -8.30 12.92
C GLY A 218 31.58 -7.68 12.50
N GLU A 219 31.16 -8.02 11.31
CA GLU A 219 29.85 -7.64 10.78
C GLU A 219 29.06 -8.89 10.40
N GLN A 220 27.76 -8.86 10.64
CA GLN A 220 26.81 -9.87 10.23
C GLN A 220 25.87 -9.30 9.17
N HIS A 221 25.73 -10.02 8.08
CA HIS A 221 24.85 -9.66 6.97
C HIS A 221 24.03 -10.88 6.53
N TYR A 222 22.90 -10.62 5.91
CA TYR A 222 22.19 -11.68 5.17
C TYR A 222 22.72 -11.77 3.75
N LEU A 223 22.98 -13.00 3.29
CA LEU A 223 23.41 -13.30 1.93
C LEU A 223 22.33 -14.16 1.24
N PRO A 224 21.47 -13.57 0.40
CA PRO A 224 20.53 -14.32 -0.39
C PRO A 224 21.23 -15.21 -1.42
N VAL A 225 20.83 -16.47 -1.48
CA VAL A 225 21.22 -17.40 -2.54
C VAL A 225 20.01 -17.60 -3.44
N LEU A 226 20.06 -17.05 -4.65
CA LEU A 226 18.94 -17.12 -5.59
C LEU A 226 19.09 -18.35 -6.50
N PRO A 227 17.98 -18.97 -6.91
CA PRO A 227 18.04 -20.07 -7.85
C PRO A 227 18.59 -19.63 -9.22
N SER A 228 19.27 -20.55 -9.90
CA SER A 228 19.73 -20.34 -11.27
C SER A 228 18.65 -20.62 -12.32
N THR A 229 17.44 -20.96 -11.87
CA THR A 229 16.29 -21.28 -12.71
C THR A 229 15.23 -20.20 -12.62
N GLU A 230 14.56 -19.92 -13.74
CA GLU A 230 13.44 -19.02 -13.80
C GLU A 230 12.12 -19.79 -13.70
N ARG A 231 11.15 -19.25 -12.95
CA ARG A 231 9.82 -19.83 -12.88
C ARG A 231 9.00 -19.41 -14.09
N VAL A 232 8.58 -20.37 -14.89
CA VAL A 232 7.64 -20.18 -15.98
C VAL A 232 6.24 -20.58 -15.52
N THR A 233 5.32 -19.62 -15.48
CA THR A 233 3.91 -19.87 -15.17
C THR A 233 3.10 -19.74 -16.45
N VAL A 234 2.41 -20.80 -16.84
CA VAL A 234 1.48 -20.81 -17.96
C VAL A 234 0.06 -20.98 -17.42
N THR A 235 -0.79 -20.00 -17.67
CA THR A 235 -2.19 -20.03 -17.26
C THR A 235 -3.07 -20.34 -18.45
N VAL A 236 -3.93 -21.35 -18.33
CA VAL A 236 -4.92 -21.71 -19.33
C VAL A 236 -6.31 -21.51 -18.76
N PRO A 237 -6.93 -20.34 -19.01
CA PRO A 237 -8.31 -20.12 -18.59
C PRO A 237 -9.26 -20.97 -19.42
N PHE A 238 -10.26 -21.55 -18.79
CA PHE A 238 -11.33 -22.24 -19.48
C PHE A 238 -12.68 -22.02 -18.80
N THR A 239 -13.74 -22.05 -19.60
CA THR A 239 -15.12 -22.00 -19.12
C THR A 239 -15.88 -23.20 -19.66
N GLN A 240 -16.67 -23.85 -18.79
CA GLN A 240 -17.53 -24.97 -19.15
C GLN A 240 -18.98 -24.59 -18.81
N ILE A 241 -19.75 -24.21 -19.81
CA ILE A 241 -21.17 -23.78 -19.65
C ILE A 241 -22.09 -24.97 -19.76
N GLU A 242 -21.87 -25.84 -20.76
CA GLU A 242 -22.66 -27.03 -21.01
C GLU A 242 -21.96 -28.28 -20.48
N PRO A 243 -22.72 -29.31 -20.06
CA PRO A 243 -22.11 -30.59 -19.69
C PRO A 243 -21.28 -31.15 -20.85
N GLY A 244 -20.02 -31.49 -20.57
CA GLY A 244 -19.12 -31.95 -21.61
C GLY A 244 -17.72 -32.31 -21.08
N LYS A 245 -16.80 -32.56 -22.00
CA LYS A 245 -15.40 -32.88 -21.70
C LYS A 245 -14.50 -31.90 -22.44
N LYS A 246 -13.60 -31.25 -21.71
CA LYS A 246 -12.52 -30.44 -22.27
C LYS A 246 -11.18 -31.13 -22.00
N THR A 247 -10.33 -31.19 -22.99
CA THR A 247 -9.00 -31.80 -22.86
C THR A 247 -7.95 -30.73 -23.12
N ILE A 248 -7.00 -30.58 -22.21
CA ILE A 248 -5.89 -29.66 -22.30
C ILE A 248 -4.60 -30.47 -22.31
N ASP A 249 -3.76 -30.26 -23.32
CA ASP A 249 -2.44 -30.89 -23.37
C ASP A 249 -1.43 -30.06 -22.59
N LEU A 250 -1.16 -30.48 -21.36
CA LEU A 250 -0.24 -29.76 -20.45
C LEU A 250 1.22 -29.89 -20.89
N ALA A 251 1.59 -30.99 -21.55
CA ALA A 251 2.96 -31.20 -22.00
C ALA A 251 3.37 -30.20 -23.10
N ALA A 252 2.42 -29.76 -23.91
CA ALA A 252 2.67 -28.78 -24.97
C ALA A 252 2.80 -27.33 -24.46
N LEU A 253 2.45 -27.07 -23.18
CA LEU A 253 2.44 -25.73 -22.62
C LEU A 253 3.77 -25.33 -21.96
N LEU A 254 4.56 -26.31 -21.52
CA LEU A 254 5.80 -26.07 -20.80
C LEU A 254 7.02 -26.33 -21.70
N PRO A 255 8.14 -25.60 -21.50
CA PRO A 255 9.41 -25.94 -22.15
C PRO A 255 9.83 -27.38 -21.86
N ALA A 256 10.46 -28.04 -22.84
CA ALA A 256 10.82 -29.45 -22.75
C ALA A 256 11.86 -29.78 -21.64
N ASP A 257 12.64 -28.77 -21.25
CA ASP A 257 13.66 -28.83 -20.20
C ASP A 257 13.18 -28.39 -18.81
N SER A 258 11.87 -28.16 -18.66
CA SER A 258 11.27 -27.75 -17.39
C SER A 258 11.50 -28.77 -16.28
N LYS A 259 11.94 -28.29 -15.12
CA LYS A 259 12.14 -29.08 -13.89
C LYS A 259 11.14 -28.66 -12.82
N ASN A 260 10.90 -29.51 -11.84
CA ASN A 260 10.06 -29.21 -10.67
C ASN A 260 8.66 -28.69 -11.05
N GLN A 261 8.01 -29.35 -11.99
CA GLN A 261 6.70 -28.97 -12.50
C GLN A 261 5.62 -29.08 -11.41
N LYS A 262 4.83 -28.01 -11.24
CA LYS A 262 3.65 -27.97 -10.37
C LYS A 262 2.43 -27.69 -11.23
N LEU A 263 1.38 -28.48 -11.09
CA LEU A 263 0.07 -28.23 -11.67
C LEU A 263 -0.88 -27.74 -10.59
N THR A 264 -1.43 -26.55 -10.79
CA THR A 264 -2.53 -26.05 -9.98
C THR A 264 -3.80 -26.01 -10.82
N PHE A 265 -4.84 -26.66 -10.34
CA PHE A 265 -6.16 -26.65 -10.98
C PHE A 265 -7.15 -25.90 -10.10
N GLU A 266 -7.62 -24.77 -10.58
CA GLU A 266 -8.62 -23.94 -9.88
C GLU A 266 -9.97 -24.08 -10.57
N TYR A 267 -10.99 -24.46 -9.83
CA TYR A 267 -12.36 -24.59 -10.32
C TYR A 267 -13.32 -23.82 -9.45
N THR A 268 -14.04 -22.91 -10.07
CA THR A 268 -15.09 -22.13 -9.43
C THR A 268 -16.43 -22.39 -10.12
N ASN A 269 -17.34 -23.03 -9.42
CA ASN A 269 -18.68 -23.30 -9.94
C ASN A 269 -19.64 -22.11 -9.75
N ASN A 270 -19.26 -21.12 -8.98
CA ASN A 270 -20.06 -19.92 -8.71
C ASN A 270 -19.19 -18.65 -8.79
N PRO A 271 -19.37 -17.82 -9.84
CA PRO A 271 -18.60 -16.59 -10.00
C PRO A 271 -18.80 -15.57 -8.86
N ALA A 272 -19.86 -15.71 -8.05
CA ALA A 272 -20.06 -14.90 -6.85
C ALA A 272 -18.91 -15.05 -5.84
N TRP A 273 -18.22 -16.18 -5.84
CA TRP A 273 -17.04 -16.37 -4.98
C TRP A 273 -15.90 -15.39 -5.31
N LEU A 274 -15.68 -15.12 -6.59
CA LEU A 274 -14.69 -14.12 -7.02
C LEU A 274 -15.06 -12.71 -6.53
N MET A 275 -16.36 -12.39 -6.49
CA MET A 275 -16.82 -11.12 -5.91
C MET A 275 -16.58 -11.06 -4.39
N ILE A 276 -16.78 -12.16 -3.69
CA ILE A 276 -16.51 -12.25 -2.24
C ILE A 276 -15.02 -12.02 -1.95
N GLN A 277 -14.13 -12.59 -2.76
CA GLN A 277 -12.68 -12.39 -2.65
C GLN A 277 -12.25 -10.94 -2.91
N ALA A 278 -13.02 -10.16 -3.66
CA ALA A 278 -12.74 -8.74 -3.88
C ALA A 278 -13.20 -7.83 -2.71
N LEU A 279 -14.11 -8.29 -1.84
CA LEU A 279 -14.67 -7.48 -0.75
C LEU A 279 -13.61 -6.89 0.20
N PRO A 280 -12.57 -7.63 0.63
CA PRO A 280 -11.53 -7.08 1.50
C PRO A 280 -10.83 -5.85 0.91
N THR A 281 -10.56 -5.88 -0.39
CA THR A 281 -9.91 -4.77 -1.11
C THR A 281 -10.83 -3.56 -1.23
N VAL A 282 -12.08 -3.78 -1.66
CA VAL A 282 -13.07 -2.70 -1.81
C VAL A 282 -13.53 -2.16 -0.45
N GLY A 283 -13.61 -3.02 0.56
CA GLY A 283 -14.04 -2.66 1.91
C GLY A 283 -13.04 -1.83 2.71
N LYS A 284 -11.80 -1.73 2.26
CA LYS A 284 -10.78 -0.85 2.83
C LYS A 284 -10.68 0.42 1.98
N PRO A 285 -11.03 1.61 2.53
CA PRO A 285 -11.00 2.82 1.72
C PRO A 285 -9.57 3.12 1.27
N SER A 286 -9.41 3.43 -0.01
CA SER A 286 -8.11 3.77 -0.62
C SER A 286 -7.68 5.21 -0.32
N ALA A 287 -8.65 6.09 -0.01
CA ALA A 287 -8.44 7.50 0.30
C ALA A 287 -9.58 8.05 1.17
N ASP A 288 -9.41 9.27 1.70
CA ASP A 288 -10.45 9.97 2.46
C ASP A 288 -11.43 10.77 1.56
N ASP A 289 -11.61 10.31 0.31
CA ASP A 289 -12.61 10.85 -0.62
C ASP A 289 -13.98 10.19 -0.46
N ALA A 290 -15.02 10.84 -0.98
CA ALA A 290 -16.39 10.39 -0.80
C ALA A 290 -16.70 9.05 -1.50
N ILE A 291 -16.07 8.77 -2.66
CA ILE A 291 -16.33 7.53 -3.40
C ILE A 291 -15.68 6.33 -2.72
N SER A 292 -14.45 6.49 -2.20
CA SER A 292 -13.74 5.44 -1.44
C SER A 292 -14.49 5.09 -0.16
N GLN A 293 -15.04 6.08 0.55
CA GLN A 293 -15.86 5.83 1.74
C GLN A 293 -17.19 5.17 1.40
N ALA A 294 -17.83 5.56 0.30
CA ALA A 294 -19.07 4.92 -0.17
C ALA A 294 -18.84 3.47 -0.59
N ALA A 295 -17.74 3.19 -1.30
CA ALA A 295 -17.36 1.84 -1.71
C ALA A 295 -17.05 0.95 -0.49
N SER A 296 -16.33 1.50 0.50
CA SER A 296 -16.08 0.80 1.77
C SER A 296 -17.37 0.48 2.51
N TYR A 297 -18.28 1.45 2.63
CA TYR A 297 -19.60 1.22 3.24
C TYR A 297 -20.37 0.13 2.51
N TYR A 298 -20.41 0.20 1.17
CA TYR A 298 -21.09 -0.77 0.33
C TYR A 298 -20.55 -2.19 0.53
N ALA A 299 -19.23 -2.39 0.44
CA ALA A 299 -18.61 -3.70 0.56
C ALA A 299 -18.78 -4.31 1.96
N ASN A 300 -18.61 -3.51 3.02
CA ASN A 300 -18.80 -4.00 4.39
C ASN A 300 -20.28 -4.32 4.69
N SER A 301 -21.25 -3.55 4.15
CA SER A 301 -22.67 -3.87 4.27
C SER A 301 -23.05 -5.17 3.55
N ILE A 302 -22.49 -5.41 2.35
CA ILE A 302 -22.64 -6.70 1.65
C ILE A 302 -22.03 -7.83 2.48
N GLY A 303 -20.83 -7.63 3.04
CA GLY A 303 -20.17 -8.61 3.91
C GLY A 303 -21.05 -8.98 5.11
N LYS A 304 -21.60 -8.00 5.80
CA LYS A 304 -22.52 -8.18 6.91
C LYS A 304 -23.78 -8.96 6.51
N HIS A 305 -24.36 -8.61 5.36
CA HIS A 305 -25.52 -9.31 4.81
C HIS A 305 -25.20 -10.78 4.50
N ILE A 306 -24.03 -11.07 3.88
CA ILE A 306 -23.59 -12.44 3.60
C ILE A 306 -23.48 -13.27 4.88
N LEU A 307 -22.87 -12.73 5.94
CA LEU A 307 -22.75 -13.42 7.22
C LEU A 307 -24.11 -13.69 7.86
N ALA A 308 -25.01 -12.71 7.80
CA ALA A 308 -26.37 -12.87 8.34
C ALA A 308 -27.16 -13.96 7.62
N GLN A 309 -27.01 -14.07 6.29
CA GLN A 309 -27.72 -15.06 5.49
C GLN A 309 -27.04 -16.45 5.52
N ASN A 310 -25.75 -16.54 5.85
CA ASN A 310 -24.96 -17.77 5.76
C ASN A 310 -24.17 -18.06 7.06
N PRO A 311 -24.80 -18.60 8.11
CA PRO A 311 -24.09 -18.89 9.37
C PRO A 311 -22.91 -19.87 9.22
N LYS A 312 -22.95 -20.77 8.21
CA LYS A 312 -21.85 -21.71 7.92
C LYS A 312 -20.60 -20.99 7.41
N ALA A 313 -20.77 -19.92 6.63
CA ALA A 313 -19.65 -19.11 6.16
C ALA A 313 -18.93 -18.44 7.34
N LYS A 314 -19.66 -17.93 8.32
CA LYS A 314 -19.10 -17.38 9.55
C LYS A 314 -18.18 -18.38 10.26
N THR A 315 -18.64 -19.64 10.42
CA THR A 315 -17.84 -20.70 11.05
C THR A 315 -16.56 -20.99 10.26
N ALA A 316 -16.64 -21.02 8.92
CA ALA A 316 -15.48 -21.25 8.06
C ALA A 316 -14.43 -20.13 8.20
N PHE A 317 -14.83 -18.85 8.19
CA PHE A 317 -13.92 -17.73 8.38
C PHE A 317 -13.29 -17.72 9.78
N GLN A 318 -14.03 -18.08 10.82
CA GLN A 318 -13.49 -18.21 12.17
C GLN A 318 -12.47 -19.36 12.31
N LEU A 319 -12.62 -20.45 11.55
CA LEU A 319 -11.64 -21.52 11.49
C LEU A 319 -10.35 -21.05 10.80
N TRP A 320 -10.47 -20.37 9.67
CA TRP A 320 -9.30 -19.81 8.97
C TRP A 320 -8.51 -18.81 9.82
N GLN A 321 -9.18 -17.97 10.60
CA GLN A 321 -8.54 -17.04 11.54
C GLN A 321 -7.70 -17.77 12.61
N LYS A 322 -8.09 -18.98 13.00
CA LYS A 322 -7.33 -19.79 13.96
C LYS A 322 -6.17 -20.54 13.33
N GLU A 323 -6.29 -20.93 12.07
CA GLU A 323 -5.26 -21.71 11.34
C GLU A 323 -4.07 -20.84 10.92
N THR A 324 -4.28 -19.54 10.69
CA THR A 324 -3.24 -18.61 10.20
C THR A 324 -2.37 -18.00 11.32
N GLY A 325 -2.54 -18.41 12.58
CA GLY A 325 -1.82 -17.86 13.74
C GLY A 325 -0.36 -18.31 13.91
N ASP A 326 0.17 -19.19 13.06
CA ASP A 326 1.55 -19.68 13.12
C ASP A 326 2.40 -19.02 12.00
N GLU A 327 2.72 -17.73 12.17
CA GLU A 327 3.70 -17.06 11.32
C GLU A 327 5.10 -17.62 11.60
N THR A 328 5.71 -18.19 10.57
CA THR A 328 7.09 -18.68 10.63
C THR A 328 8.06 -17.53 10.93
N SER A 329 8.92 -17.73 11.90
CA SER A 329 9.89 -16.74 12.44
C SER A 329 10.85 -16.14 11.39
N LEU A 330 10.98 -16.76 10.22
CA LEU A 330 11.83 -16.30 9.12
C LEU A 330 11.33 -15.01 8.49
N MET A 331 10.01 -14.87 8.25
CA MET A 331 9.42 -13.67 7.65
C MET A 331 9.54 -12.46 8.58
N SER A 332 9.43 -12.64 9.89
CA SER A 332 9.58 -11.55 10.86
C SER A 332 11.01 -10.97 10.91
N SER A 333 12.01 -11.79 10.60
CA SER A 333 13.41 -11.33 10.50
C SER A 333 13.67 -10.55 9.21
N LEU A 334 13.01 -10.93 8.10
CA LEU A 334 13.08 -10.24 6.81
C LEU A 334 12.29 -8.93 6.79
N GLU A 335 11.27 -8.77 7.64
CA GLU A 335 10.51 -7.51 7.74
C GLU A 335 11.36 -6.30 8.14
N LYS A 336 12.49 -6.53 8.80
CA LYS A 336 13.44 -5.47 9.17
C LYS A 336 14.28 -4.97 7.99
N ASN A 337 14.34 -5.71 6.87
CA ASN A 337 15.08 -5.31 5.68
C ASN A 337 14.18 -5.40 4.43
N GLN A 338 13.51 -4.30 4.11
CA GLN A 338 12.52 -4.23 3.03
C GLN A 338 13.12 -4.56 1.65
N GLU A 339 14.34 -4.11 1.36
CA GLU A 339 14.98 -4.38 0.06
C GLU A 339 15.28 -5.87 -0.10
N LEU A 340 15.71 -6.53 0.97
CA LEU A 340 15.99 -7.96 0.96
C LEU A 340 14.70 -8.77 0.82
N LYS A 341 13.63 -8.35 1.51
CA LYS A 341 12.30 -8.95 1.38
C LYS A 341 11.79 -8.84 -0.05
N ASP A 342 11.86 -7.67 -0.66
CA ASP A 342 11.39 -7.43 -2.03
C ASP A 342 12.20 -8.24 -3.05
N LEU A 343 13.52 -8.35 -2.86
CA LEU A 343 14.39 -9.17 -3.71
C LEU A 343 14.04 -10.65 -3.59
N MET A 344 13.92 -11.17 -2.37
CA MET A 344 13.57 -12.57 -2.11
C MET A 344 12.20 -12.91 -2.72
N LEU A 345 11.21 -12.06 -2.50
CA LEU A 345 9.86 -12.25 -3.03
C LEU A 345 9.81 -12.19 -4.56
N SER A 346 10.61 -11.35 -5.21
CA SER A 346 10.64 -11.26 -6.67
C SER A 346 11.29 -12.49 -7.33
N GLU A 347 12.31 -13.07 -6.69
CA GLU A 347 13.10 -14.17 -7.24
C GLU A 347 12.63 -15.57 -6.77
N THR A 348 11.78 -15.62 -5.73
CA THR A 348 11.20 -16.88 -5.22
C THR A 348 9.66 -16.85 -5.24
N PRO A 349 9.02 -16.79 -6.42
CA PRO A 349 7.56 -16.65 -6.55
C PRO A 349 6.77 -17.81 -5.94
N TRP A 350 7.36 -18.98 -5.75
CA TRP A 350 6.70 -20.12 -5.09
C TRP A 350 6.49 -19.91 -3.58
N VAL A 351 7.36 -19.14 -2.92
CA VAL A 351 7.15 -18.69 -1.54
C VAL A 351 5.96 -17.73 -1.51
N LEU A 352 5.91 -16.78 -2.46
CA LEU A 352 4.76 -15.90 -2.68
C LEU A 352 3.43 -16.64 -2.89
N ASP A 353 3.43 -17.76 -3.64
CA ASP A 353 2.18 -18.48 -3.91
C ASP A 353 1.62 -19.20 -2.68
N ALA A 354 2.48 -19.75 -1.82
CA ALA A 354 2.07 -20.34 -0.55
C ALA A 354 1.54 -19.25 0.40
N ASP A 355 2.24 -18.13 0.47
CA ASP A 355 1.84 -16.97 1.26
C ASP A 355 0.57 -16.33 0.69
N HIS A 356 0.40 -16.24 -0.62
CA HIS A 356 -0.81 -15.68 -1.24
C HIS A 356 -2.09 -16.45 -0.89
N GLU A 357 -2.06 -17.78 -0.82
CA GLU A 357 -3.25 -18.53 -0.43
C GLU A 357 -3.59 -18.28 1.06
N ASN A 358 -2.58 -18.33 1.92
CA ASN A 358 -2.75 -18.04 3.33
C ASN A 358 -3.12 -16.57 3.55
N GLU A 359 -2.48 -15.65 2.84
CA GLU A 359 -2.80 -14.23 2.89
C GLU A 359 -4.23 -13.94 2.38
N GLN A 360 -4.70 -14.61 1.33
CA GLN A 360 -6.10 -14.48 0.88
C GLN A 360 -7.08 -15.00 1.91
N LYS A 361 -6.81 -16.14 2.54
CA LYS A 361 -7.62 -16.67 3.64
C LYS A 361 -7.63 -15.72 4.84
N GLN A 362 -6.47 -15.18 5.20
CA GLN A 362 -6.32 -14.21 6.28
C GLN A 362 -7.10 -12.93 5.98
N ARG A 363 -6.92 -12.35 4.79
CA ARG A 363 -7.64 -11.14 4.37
C ARG A 363 -9.16 -11.31 4.41
N LEU A 364 -9.66 -12.48 4.01
CA LEU A 364 -11.08 -12.81 4.10
C LEU A 364 -11.52 -12.97 5.55
N ALA A 365 -10.75 -13.69 6.38
CA ALA A 365 -11.05 -13.89 7.79
C ALA A 365 -11.09 -12.55 8.55
N ASP A 366 -10.12 -11.67 8.32
CA ASP A 366 -10.07 -10.32 8.90
C ASP A 366 -11.18 -9.40 8.38
N PHE A 367 -11.54 -9.53 7.11
CA PHE A 367 -12.64 -8.76 6.54
C PHE A 367 -13.97 -9.15 7.17
N PHE A 368 -14.20 -10.45 7.36
CA PHE A 368 -15.43 -10.99 7.94
C PHE A 368 -15.44 -11.07 9.47
N ASP A 369 -14.42 -10.53 10.15
CA ASP A 369 -14.50 -10.30 11.59
C ASP A 369 -15.59 -9.28 11.92
N GLU A 370 -16.58 -9.69 12.71
CA GLU A 370 -17.79 -8.89 12.95
C GLU A 370 -17.51 -7.55 13.63
N ASN A 371 -16.57 -7.52 14.58
CA ASN A 371 -16.24 -6.29 15.32
C ASN A 371 -15.51 -5.30 14.42
N THR A 372 -14.52 -5.77 13.69
CA THR A 372 -13.74 -4.97 12.75
C THR A 372 -14.62 -4.45 11.60
N MET A 373 -15.51 -5.29 11.09
CA MET A 373 -16.46 -4.91 10.02
C MET A 373 -17.45 -3.86 10.52
N GLN A 374 -17.98 -4.00 11.75
CA GLN A 374 -18.87 -3.01 12.35
C GLN A 374 -18.16 -1.65 12.55
N GLN A 375 -16.91 -1.64 13.02
CA GLN A 375 -16.10 -0.44 13.13
C GLN A 375 -15.85 0.24 11.78
N ARG A 376 -15.59 -0.54 10.72
CA ARG A 376 -15.43 0.00 9.36
C ARG A 376 -16.73 0.63 8.86
N LEU A 377 -17.89 0.01 9.10
CA LEU A 377 -19.19 0.55 8.74
C LEU A 377 -19.48 1.88 9.45
N GLU A 378 -19.25 1.94 10.76
CA GLU A 378 -19.46 3.16 11.54
C GLU A 378 -18.51 4.29 11.10
N SER A 379 -17.24 3.96 10.86
CA SER A 379 -16.25 4.91 10.36
C SER A 379 -16.64 5.43 8.97
N ALA A 380 -16.96 4.54 8.03
CA ALA A 380 -17.35 4.91 6.67
C ALA A 380 -18.63 5.75 6.67
N THR A 381 -19.64 5.38 7.48
CA THR A 381 -20.89 6.14 7.64
C THR A 381 -20.62 7.54 8.16
N THR A 382 -19.80 7.67 9.20
CA THR A 382 -19.49 8.96 9.82
C THR A 382 -18.74 9.87 8.85
N LYS A 383 -17.74 9.34 8.16
CA LYS A 383 -16.97 10.07 7.15
C LYS A 383 -17.85 10.47 5.95
N LEU A 384 -18.68 9.56 5.46
CA LEU A 384 -19.58 9.82 4.34
C LEU A 384 -20.62 10.89 4.66
N LYS A 385 -21.17 10.88 5.89
CA LYS A 385 -22.05 11.95 6.39
C LYS A 385 -21.31 13.29 6.51
N LYS A 386 -20.06 13.29 6.97
CA LYS A 386 -19.23 14.49 7.09
C LYS A 386 -18.88 15.09 5.73
N LEU A 387 -18.66 14.25 4.72
CA LEU A 387 -18.37 14.68 3.35
C LEU A 387 -19.61 15.16 2.59
N GLN A 388 -20.83 14.84 3.06
CA GLN A 388 -22.07 15.37 2.50
C GLN A 388 -22.28 16.82 2.95
N ARG A 389 -22.44 17.72 1.99
CA ARG A 389 -22.63 19.14 2.22
C ARG A 389 -24.03 19.46 2.73
N SER A 390 -24.23 20.66 3.25
CA SER A 390 -25.52 21.12 3.77
C SER A 390 -26.64 21.18 2.71
N ASP A 391 -26.29 21.38 1.43
CA ASP A 391 -27.22 21.32 0.31
C ASP A 391 -27.62 19.88 -0.07
N GLY A 392 -26.93 18.87 0.44
CA GLY A 392 -27.15 17.45 0.21
C GLY A 392 -26.23 16.82 -0.84
N SER A 393 -25.38 17.61 -1.49
CA SER A 393 -24.40 17.12 -2.47
C SER A 393 -23.20 16.47 -1.79
N TRP A 394 -22.47 15.60 -2.52
CA TRP A 394 -21.12 15.19 -2.18
C TRP A 394 -20.10 15.88 -3.09
N SER A 395 -18.96 16.24 -2.50
CA SER A 395 -17.78 16.74 -3.21
C SER A 395 -16.76 15.61 -3.42
N TRP A 396 -15.78 15.84 -4.29
CA TRP A 396 -14.66 14.89 -4.48
C TRP A 396 -13.84 14.76 -3.20
N TRP A 397 -13.47 15.90 -2.62
CA TRP A 397 -12.66 15.99 -1.40
C TRP A 397 -13.34 16.94 -0.41
N PRO A 398 -12.96 16.90 0.86
CA PRO A 398 -13.44 17.88 1.85
C PRO A 398 -13.26 19.32 1.33
N GLU A 399 -14.23 20.20 1.64
CA GLU A 399 -14.25 21.62 1.30
C GLU A 399 -14.40 21.98 -0.18
N MET A 400 -14.34 21.02 -1.10
CA MET A 400 -14.62 21.29 -2.52
C MET A 400 -16.10 21.59 -2.76
N PRO A 401 -16.44 22.28 -3.87
CA PRO A 401 -17.83 22.43 -4.30
C PRO A 401 -18.54 21.10 -4.50
N GLY A 402 -19.84 21.07 -4.26
CA GLY A 402 -20.65 19.89 -4.51
C GLY A 402 -20.62 19.48 -5.98
N SER A 403 -20.55 18.19 -6.25
CA SER A 403 -20.51 17.62 -7.59
C SER A 403 -21.77 16.80 -7.85
N PHE A 404 -22.49 17.13 -8.91
CA PHE A 404 -23.64 16.33 -9.35
C PHE A 404 -23.23 14.89 -9.64
N TYR A 405 -22.09 14.72 -10.34
CA TYR A 405 -21.55 13.41 -10.69
C TYR A 405 -21.28 12.53 -9.45
N MET A 406 -20.54 13.07 -8.47
CA MET A 406 -20.25 12.34 -7.23
C MET A 406 -21.52 12.00 -6.47
N THR A 407 -22.47 12.94 -6.43
CA THR A 407 -23.75 12.75 -5.75
C THR A 407 -24.57 11.63 -6.40
N VAL A 408 -24.60 11.57 -7.73
CA VAL A 408 -25.27 10.49 -8.46
C VAL A 408 -24.58 9.15 -8.20
N ALA A 409 -23.23 9.07 -8.33
CA ALA A 409 -22.49 7.82 -8.18
C ALA A 409 -22.66 7.22 -6.78
N ILE A 410 -22.52 8.04 -5.74
CA ILE A 410 -22.71 7.60 -4.36
C ILE A 410 -24.17 7.20 -4.11
N SER A 411 -25.12 8.00 -4.59
CA SER A 411 -26.54 7.69 -4.44
C SER A 411 -26.93 6.38 -5.13
N GLU A 412 -26.37 6.10 -6.30
CA GLU A 412 -26.60 4.84 -7.00
C GLU A 412 -26.08 3.65 -6.19
N MET A 413 -24.86 3.73 -5.62
CA MET A 413 -24.33 2.69 -4.73
C MET A 413 -25.28 2.44 -3.55
N LEU A 414 -25.72 3.50 -2.88
CA LEU A 414 -26.60 3.38 -1.71
C LEU A 414 -28.00 2.85 -2.07
N VAL A 415 -28.57 3.28 -3.19
CA VAL A 415 -29.88 2.78 -3.66
C VAL A 415 -29.80 1.30 -4.02
N ARG A 416 -28.75 0.88 -4.72
CA ARG A 416 -28.51 -0.54 -5.04
C ARG A 416 -28.29 -1.37 -3.77
N LEU A 417 -27.53 -0.86 -2.82
CA LEU A 417 -27.31 -1.52 -1.53
C LEU A 417 -28.65 -1.72 -0.80
N ASN A 418 -29.49 -0.70 -0.72
CA ASN A 418 -30.80 -0.78 -0.08
C ASN A 418 -31.74 -1.80 -0.75
N SER A 419 -31.55 -2.09 -2.04
CA SER A 419 -32.32 -3.13 -2.72
C SER A 419 -31.84 -4.56 -2.42
N LEU A 420 -30.60 -4.69 -1.90
CA LEU A 420 -29.96 -5.97 -1.58
C LEU A 420 -29.98 -6.28 -0.07
N THR A 421 -30.03 -5.24 0.76
CA THR A 421 -29.92 -5.36 2.22
C THR A 421 -31.05 -4.58 2.89
N ASP A 422 -31.35 -4.92 4.15
CA ASP A 422 -32.40 -4.22 4.94
C ASP A 422 -31.88 -2.95 5.65
N GLU A 423 -30.69 -2.45 5.28
CA GLU A 423 -30.01 -1.32 5.95
C GLU A 423 -30.49 0.08 5.49
N GLN A 424 -31.77 0.23 5.16
CA GLN A 424 -32.35 1.49 4.66
C GLN A 424 -32.27 2.65 5.65
N ALA A 425 -32.28 2.37 6.95
CA ALA A 425 -32.36 3.40 7.99
C ALA A 425 -31.14 4.34 7.98
N GLU A 426 -29.93 3.78 7.85
CA GLU A 426 -28.66 4.54 7.88
C GLU A 426 -28.46 5.42 6.66
N THR A 427 -28.88 4.95 5.48
CA THR A 427 -28.70 5.64 4.21
C THR A 427 -29.83 6.64 3.90
N SER A 428 -30.99 6.50 4.53
CA SER A 428 -32.21 7.27 4.21
C SER A 428 -32.02 8.79 4.29
N SER A 429 -31.36 9.27 5.37
CA SER A 429 -31.14 10.71 5.56
C SER A 429 -30.19 11.29 4.51
N MET A 430 -29.12 10.55 4.17
CA MET A 430 -28.15 10.95 3.15
C MET A 430 -28.79 10.99 1.76
N LEU A 431 -29.53 9.96 1.40
CA LEU A 431 -30.26 9.90 0.14
C LEU A 431 -31.32 11.00 0.03
N LYS A 432 -32.04 11.32 1.12
CA LYS A 432 -33.01 12.44 1.12
C LYS A 432 -32.33 13.78 0.77
N GLY A 433 -31.15 14.04 1.34
CA GLY A 433 -30.35 15.22 1.01
C GLY A 433 -29.91 15.24 -0.46
N ALA A 434 -29.35 14.13 -0.92
CA ALA A 434 -28.83 13.97 -2.28
C ALA A 434 -29.92 14.14 -3.34
N PHE A 435 -31.08 13.50 -3.15
CA PHE A 435 -32.21 13.64 -4.07
C PHE A 435 -32.78 15.07 -4.10
N ARG A 436 -32.75 15.79 -2.97
CA ARG A 436 -33.15 17.20 -2.94
C ARG A 436 -32.20 18.05 -3.78
N PHE A 437 -30.88 17.86 -3.62
CA PHE A 437 -29.86 18.58 -4.41
C PHE A 437 -30.00 18.28 -5.90
N MET A 438 -29.98 17.01 -6.27
CA MET A 438 -30.07 16.59 -7.67
C MET A 438 -31.38 17.02 -8.31
N GLY A 439 -32.52 16.87 -7.60
CA GLY A 439 -33.83 17.28 -8.10
C GLY A 439 -33.88 18.78 -8.43
N LYS A 440 -33.29 19.63 -7.59
CA LYS A 440 -33.20 21.08 -7.86
C LYS A 440 -32.42 21.35 -9.14
N GLU A 441 -31.25 20.76 -9.28
CA GLU A 441 -30.37 20.86 -10.47
C GLU A 441 -31.11 20.44 -11.77
N ILE A 442 -31.91 19.38 -11.69
CA ILE A 442 -32.69 18.87 -12.83
C ILE A 442 -33.84 19.80 -13.17
N VAL A 443 -34.55 20.34 -12.17
CA VAL A 443 -35.62 21.34 -12.40
C VAL A 443 -35.06 22.58 -13.09
N GLU A 444 -33.90 23.07 -12.67
CA GLU A 444 -33.22 24.22 -13.30
C GLU A 444 -32.88 23.92 -14.76
N GLU A 445 -32.27 22.75 -15.05
CA GLU A 445 -31.93 22.35 -16.41
C GLU A 445 -33.18 22.22 -17.30
N VAL A 446 -34.25 21.60 -16.79
CA VAL A 446 -35.51 21.46 -17.54
C VAL A 446 -36.15 22.82 -17.81
N ASN A 447 -36.06 23.77 -16.87
CA ASN A 447 -36.56 25.13 -17.06
C ASN A 447 -35.79 25.85 -18.18
N GLU A 448 -34.48 25.68 -18.26
CA GLU A 448 -33.68 26.23 -19.36
C GLU A 448 -34.05 25.56 -20.72
N LEU A 449 -34.26 24.27 -20.75
CA LEU A 449 -34.73 23.55 -21.96
C LEU A 449 -36.12 24.08 -22.41
N LYS A 450 -37.07 24.29 -21.47
CA LYS A 450 -38.38 24.86 -21.77
C LYS A 450 -38.29 26.31 -22.28
N LYS A 451 -37.38 27.15 -21.75
CA LYS A 451 -37.11 28.48 -22.26
C LYS A 451 -36.56 28.46 -23.68
N TRP A 452 -35.63 27.50 -23.94
CA TRP A 452 -35.05 27.32 -25.26
C TRP A 452 -36.10 26.86 -26.30
N GLU A 453 -37.00 25.95 -25.89
CA GLU A 453 -38.13 25.49 -26.70
C GLU A 453 -39.10 26.66 -27.06
N LYS A 454 -39.40 27.58 -26.09
CA LYS A 454 -40.23 28.78 -26.33
C LYS A 454 -39.59 29.74 -27.34
N LYS A 455 -38.27 29.70 -27.52
CA LYS A 455 -37.55 30.47 -28.54
C LYS A 455 -37.57 29.81 -29.94
N GLY A 456 -38.33 28.73 -30.13
CA GLY A 456 -38.49 28.03 -31.40
C GLY A 456 -37.46 26.91 -31.65
N HIS A 457 -36.62 26.59 -30.69
CA HIS A 457 -35.67 25.45 -30.81
C HIS A 457 -36.38 24.15 -30.44
N LYS A 458 -35.88 23.04 -30.99
CA LYS A 458 -36.40 21.69 -30.68
C LYS A 458 -35.38 21.00 -29.72
N PRO A 459 -35.75 20.77 -28.46
CA PRO A 459 -34.92 19.99 -27.55
C PRO A 459 -34.72 18.58 -28.12
N GLY A 460 -33.51 18.11 -28.05
CA GLY A 460 -33.16 16.76 -28.46
C GLY A 460 -33.38 15.73 -27.34
N PHE A 461 -32.57 14.71 -27.35
CA PHE A 461 -32.50 13.70 -26.29
C PHE A 461 -32.02 14.33 -24.96
N PRO A 462 -32.44 13.85 -23.78
CA PRO A 462 -31.95 14.32 -22.51
C PRO A 462 -30.42 14.30 -22.41
N SER A 463 -29.85 15.29 -21.71
CA SER A 463 -28.41 15.25 -21.40
C SER A 463 -28.05 14.01 -20.58
N PHE A 464 -26.78 13.66 -20.58
CA PHE A 464 -26.30 12.53 -19.78
C PHE A 464 -26.62 12.69 -18.29
N LYS A 465 -26.49 13.91 -17.75
CA LYS A 465 -26.91 14.28 -16.40
C LYS A 465 -28.38 13.96 -16.14
N CYS A 466 -29.27 14.39 -17.05
CA CYS A 466 -30.70 14.10 -16.95
C CYS A 466 -31.01 12.61 -17.08
N LEU A 467 -30.27 11.89 -17.92
CA LEU A 467 -30.43 10.45 -18.10
C LEU A 467 -30.03 9.67 -16.84
N GLN A 468 -28.88 10.00 -16.23
CA GLN A 468 -28.46 9.42 -14.96
C GLN A 468 -29.47 9.67 -13.84
N TRP A 469 -30.00 10.90 -13.76
CA TRP A 469 -31.04 11.23 -12.82
C TRP A 469 -32.32 10.40 -13.00
N LEU A 470 -32.83 10.31 -14.23
CA LEU A 470 -34.01 9.49 -14.52
C LEU A 470 -33.78 8.02 -14.15
N TYR A 471 -32.61 7.50 -14.45
CA TYR A 471 -32.23 6.15 -14.11
C TYR A 471 -32.20 5.93 -12.59
N LEU A 472 -31.51 6.78 -11.86
CA LEU A 472 -31.42 6.71 -10.41
C LEU A 472 -32.79 6.86 -9.74
N SER A 473 -33.60 7.84 -10.17
CA SER A 473 -34.94 8.04 -9.62
C SER A 473 -35.90 6.89 -9.91
N THR A 474 -35.68 6.18 -11.04
CA THR A 474 -36.41 4.96 -11.37
C THR A 474 -36.01 3.79 -10.48
N LEU A 475 -34.72 3.64 -10.16
CA LEU A 475 -34.23 2.59 -9.26
C LEU A 475 -34.70 2.77 -7.81
N ASP A 476 -34.67 4.01 -7.33
CA ASP A 476 -35.02 4.31 -5.94
C ASP A 476 -36.52 4.29 -5.68
N GLY A 477 -37.33 4.76 -6.64
CA GLY A 477 -38.80 4.70 -6.58
C GLY A 477 -39.47 5.59 -5.52
N ARG A 478 -38.71 6.48 -4.85
CA ARG A 478 -39.28 7.38 -3.83
C ARG A 478 -40.26 8.39 -4.41
N THR A 479 -41.17 8.88 -3.58
CA THR A 479 -42.04 10.01 -3.95
C THR A 479 -41.21 11.29 -4.03
N LEU A 480 -41.23 11.93 -5.20
CA LEU A 480 -40.51 13.18 -5.49
C LEU A 480 -41.42 14.40 -5.30
N PRO A 481 -40.88 15.62 -5.05
CA PRO A 481 -41.62 16.86 -5.07
C PRO A 481 -42.33 17.11 -6.41
N ALA A 482 -43.41 17.85 -6.43
CA ALA A 482 -44.27 18.07 -7.60
C ALA A 482 -43.51 18.67 -8.80
N ASP A 483 -42.66 19.66 -8.56
CA ASP A 483 -41.83 20.30 -9.57
C ASP A 483 -40.80 19.33 -10.20
N VAL A 484 -40.23 18.45 -9.39
CA VAL A 484 -39.30 17.42 -9.85
C VAL A 484 -40.06 16.35 -10.65
N GLN A 485 -41.28 15.97 -10.23
CA GLN A 485 -42.14 15.05 -10.99
C GLN A 485 -42.51 15.65 -12.37
N GLU A 486 -42.85 16.95 -12.44
CA GLU A 486 -43.10 17.61 -13.71
C GLU A 486 -41.87 17.64 -14.63
N ALA A 487 -40.69 17.85 -14.05
CA ALA A 487 -39.42 17.76 -14.77
C ALA A 487 -39.18 16.35 -15.33
N ASN A 488 -39.42 15.31 -14.53
CA ASN A 488 -39.30 13.92 -14.98
C ASN A 488 -40.27 13.59 -16.13
N VAL A 489 -41.52 14.03 -16.05
CA VAL A 489 -42.50 13.85 -17.15
C VAL A 489 -42.00 14.49 -18.44
N TYR A 490 -41.46 15.72 -18.35
CA TYR A 490 -40.89 16.41 -19.52
C TYR A 490 -39.68 15.65 -20.09
N LEU A 491 -38.75 15.19 -19.27
CA LEU A 491 -37.57 14.44 -19.69
C LEU A 491 -37.95 13.08 -20.30
N LEU A 492 -38.93 12.36 -19.72
CA LEU A 492 -39.44 11.11 -20.29
C LEU A 492 -40.08 11.31 -21.68
N LYS A 493 -40.75 12.46 -21.88
CA LYS A 493 -41.26 12.81 -23.22
C LYS A 493 -40.13 13.00 -24.23
N LEU A 494 -39.01 13.61 -23.83
CA LEU A 494 -37.82 13.75 -24.67
C LEU A 494 -37.14 12.40 -24.92
N LEU A 495 -37.04 11.56 -23.89
CA LEU A 495 -36.44 10.22 -23.98
C LEU A 495 -37.15 9.31 -24.98
N LYS A 496 -38.45 9.46 -25.13
CA LYS A 496 -39.29 8.67 -26.07
C LYS A 496 -39.12 9.06 -27.53
N LYS A 497 -38.44 10.18 -27.84
CA LYS A 497 -38.12 10.54 -29.24
C LYS A 497 -37.09 9.54 -29.79
N GLU A 498 -37.10 9.40 -31.11
CA GLU A 498 -36.16 8.49 -31.80
C GLU A 498 -34.71 8.91 -31.54
N ILE A 499 -33.85 7.93 -31.22
CA ILE A 499 -32.49 8.18 -30.77
C ILE A 499 -31.51 7.72 -31.83
N LYS A 500 -30.69 8.66 -32.29
CA LYS A 500 -29.56 8.39 -33.16
C LYS A 500 -28.26 8.56 -32.33
N ASN A 501 -27.32 7.64 -32.51
CA ASN A 501 -25.95 7.71 -31.97
C ASN A 501 -25.79 7.71 -30.44
N GLN A 502 -26.56 6.89 -29.73
CA GLN A 502 -26.34 6.65 -28.31
C GLN A 502 -25.21 5.64 -28.04
N SER A 503 -24.50 5.84 -26.95
CA SER A 503 -23.58 4.84 -26.41
C SER A 503 -24.36 3.62 -25.89
N ILE A 504 -23.66 2.50 -25.74
CA ILE A 504 -24.24 1.26 -25.16
C ILE A 504 -24.77 1.54 -23.75
N TYR A 505 -24.06 2.33 -22.97
CA TYR A 505 -24.43 2.69 -21.61
C TYR A 505 -25.74 3.51 -21.56
N GLU A 506 -25.85 4.53 -22.41
CA GLU A 506 -27.10 5.33 -22.53
C GLU A 506 -28.29 4.48 -23.00
N LYS A 507 -28.07 3.56 -23.93
CA LYS A 507 -29.11 2.61 -24.37
C LYS A 507 -29.56 1.69 -23.21
N ALA A 508 -28.63 1.19 -22.42
CA ALA A 508 -28.93 0.34 -21.28
C ALA A 508 -29.74 1.08 -20.21
N MET A 509 -29.31 2.29 -19.83
CA MET A 509 -30.09 3.13 -18.90
C MET A 509 -31.48 3.45 -19.43
N THR A 510 -31.58 3.80 -20.73
CA THR A 510 -32.87 4.10 -21.36
C THR A 510 -33.81 2.89 -21.33
N ALA A 511 -33.29 1.68 -21.59
CA ALA A 511 -34.09 0.45 -21.51
C ALA A 511 -34.66 0.26 -20.09
N VAL A 512 -33.85 0.46 -19.05
CA VAL A 512 -34.29 0.34 -17.65
C VAL A 512 -35.34 1.38 -17.30
N ILE A 513 -35.11 2.66 -17.66
CA ILE A 513 -36.04 3.76 -17.40
C ILE A 513 -37.41 3.48 -18.05
N LEU A 514 -37.41 3.07 -19.31
CA LEU A 514 -38.68 2.80 -20.05
C LEU A 514 -39.39 1.54 -19.54
N ALA A 515 -38.66 0.56 -19.01
CA ALA A 515 -39.25 -0.67 -18.49
C ALA A 515 -39.83 -0.51 -17.08
N ALA A 516 -39.12 0.21 -16.20
CA ALA A 516 -39.35 0.20 -14.75
C ALA A 516 -39.90 1.53 -14.20
N SER A 517 -39.95 2.63 -14.97
CA SER A 517 -40.52 3.87 -14.49
C SER A 517 -41.99 3.70 -14.06
N HIS A 518 -42.37 4.27 -12.92
CA HIS A 518 -43.77 4.29 -12.47
C HIS A 518 -44.76 4.88 -13.47
N GLN A 519 -44.27 5.67 -14.45
CA GLN A 519 -45.04 6.29 -15.50
C GLN A 519 -44.95 5.51 -16.83
N ALA A 520 -44.32 4.33 -16.83
CA ALA A 520 -44.14 3.50 -18.04
C ALA A 520 -45.47 2.90 -18.51
N GLN A 521 -45.83 3.17 -19.77
CA GLN A 521 -46.95 2.58 -20.45
C GLN A 521 -46.53 1.30 -21.18
N GLU A 522 -47.50 0.50 -21.66
CA GLU A 522 -47.20 -0.75 -22.39
C GLU A 522 -46.30 -0.51 -23.62
N ASN A 523 -46.54 0.59 -24.34
CA ASN A 523 -45.72 0.98 -25.48
C ASN A 523 -44.27 1.33 -25.09
N ASP A 524 -44.04 1.85 -23.89
CA ASP A 524 -42.71 2.15 -23.37
C ASP A 524 -41.93 0.86 -23.07
N ARG A 525 -42.63 -0.14 -22.55
CA ARG A 525 -42.04 -1.48 -22.32
C ARG A 525 -41.66 -2.18 -23.62
N LYS A 526 -42.48 -2.06 -24.68
CA LYS A 526 -42.12 -2.57 -26.01
C LYS A 526 -40.86 -1.89 -26.52
N LYS A 527 -40.78 -0.56 -26.39
CA LYS A 527 -39.61 0.20 -26.81
C LYS A 527 -38.35 -0.16 -25.97
N ALA A 528 -38.51 -0.43 -24.69
CA ALA A 528 -37.41 -0.94 -23.85
C ALA A 528 -36.84 -2.28 -24.38
N LEU A 529 -37.71 -3.18 -24.83
CA LEU A 529 -37.28 -4.45 -25.45
C LEU A 529 -36.50 -4.23 -26.74
N GLU A 530 -36.87 -3.24 -27.56
CA GLU A 530 -36.13 -2.86 -28.77
C GLU A 530 -34.70 -2.41 -28.43
N TYR A 531 -34.53 -1.63 -27.33
CA TYR A 531 -33.22 -1.25 -26.85
C TYR A 531 -32.40 -2.46 -26.38
N VAL A 532 -33.00 -3.38 -25.63
CA VAL A 532 -32.34 -4.62 -25.20
C VAL A 532 -31.93 -5.46 -26.41
N GLN A 533 -32.75 -5.51 -27.43
CA GLN A 533 -32.43 -6.22 -28.67
C GLN A 533 -31.26 -5.56 -29.40
N SER A 534 -31.28 -4.22 -29.52
CA SER A 534 -30.17 -3.47 -30.09
C SER A 534 -28.86 -3.67 -29.31
N LEU A 535 -28.91 -3.74 -27.96
CA LEU A 535 -27.71 -4.02 -27.15
C LEU A 535 -27.08 -5.38 -27.47
N LYS A 536 -27.88 -6.40 -27.81
CA LYS A 536 -27.36 -7.72 -28.19
C LYS A 536 -26.50 -7.68 -29.45
N GLU A 537 -26.76 -6.74 -30.37
CA GLU A 537 -25.98 -6.57 -31.61
C GLU A 537 -24.54 -6.09 -31.34
N TYR A 538 -24.29 -5.47 -30.20
CA TYR A 538 -22.96 -5.03 -29.79
C TYR A 538 -22.21 -6.06 -28.94
N THR A 539 -22.79 -7.25 -28.74
CA THR A 539 -22.13 -8.28 -27.95
C THR A 539 -21.30 -9.21 -28.83
N VAL A 540 -20.10 -9.49 -28.37
CA VAL A 540 -19.19 -10.49 -28.93
C VAL A 540 -19.18 -11.69 -27.99
N TYR A 541 -19.11 -12.89 -28.57
CA TYR A 541 -18.94 -14.12 -27.82
C TYR A 541 -17.52 -14.64 -27.98
N ARG A 542 -16.87 -14.93 -26.87
CA ARG A 542 -15.61 -15.70 -26.81
C ARG A 542 -15.79 -16.84 -25.82
N GLU A 543 -15.22 -17.99 -26.15
CA GLU A 543 -15.39 -19.20 -25.34
C GLU A 543 -14.88 -19.01 -23.91
N GLU A 544 -13.75 -18.29 -23.73
CA GLU A 544 -13.12 -18.04 -22.43
C GLU A 544 -13.86 -17.00 -21.58
N MET A 545 -14.50 -16.03 -22.20
CA MET A 545 -15.11 -14.87 -21.54
C MET A 545 -16.64 -14.87 -21.56
N GLY A 546 -17.24 -15.75 -22.35
CA GLY A 546 -18.68 -15.72 -22.60
C GLY A 546 -19.08 -14.55 -23.52
N ARG A 547 -20.28 -14.00 -23.30
CA ARG A 547 -20.82 -12.91 -24.10
C ARG A 547 -20.64 -11.57 -23.39
N TYR A 548 -19.97 -10.63 -24.05
CA TYR A 548 -19.69 -9.30 -23.50
C TYR A 548 -19.79 -8.22 -24.61
N CYS A 549 -19.83 -6.96 -24.21
CA CYS A 549 -19.81 -5.83 -25.14
C CYS A 549 -18.35 -5.41 -25.40
N ASP A 550 -17.88 -5.66 -26.63
CA ASP A 550 -16.57 -5.22 -27.11
C ASP A 550 -16.78 -4.01 -28.03
N THR A 551 -16.52 -2.81 -27.52
CA THR A 551 -16.69 -1.60 -28.30
C THR A 551 -15.47 -0.68 -28.14
N PRO A 552 -14.85 -0.26 -29.26
CA PRO A 552 -13.74 0.67 -29.27
C PRO A 552 -14.09 2.04 -28.66
N ARG A 553 -15.39 2.36 -28.57
CA ARG A 553 -15.87 3.65 -28.02
C ARG A 553 -15.92 3.69 -26.49
N ALA A 554 -15.78 2.56 -25.81
CA ALA A 554 -15.70 2.50 -24.35
C ALA A 554 -14.35 2.99 -23.79
N GLY A 555 -13.32 3.08 -24.61
CA GLY A 555 -11.95 3.37 -24.18
C GLY A 555 -11.67 4.78 -23.62
N TYR A 556 -12.61 5.71 -23.70
CA TYR A 556 -12.47 7.07 -23.17
C TYR A 556 -13.55 7.45 -22.15
N SER A 557 -14.31 6.49 -21.70
CA SER A 557 -15.32 6.70 -20.68
C SER A 557 -14.70 6.47 -19.30
N TRP A 558 -14.80 7.44 -18.44
CA TRP A 558 -14.48 7.33 -17.01
C TRP A 558 -15.56 6.52 -16.25
N TYR A 559 -16.43 5.79 -16.98
CA TYR A 559 -17.59 5.07 -16.48
C TYR A 559 -17.48 3.58 -16.74
#